data_80c1d606e1d5c5ece5d5e173c83b4fbf
#
_entry.id   80c1d606e1d5c5ece5d5e173c83b4fbf
#
_cell.length_a   1.000
_cell.length_b   1.000
_cell.length_c   1.000
_cell.angle_alpha   90.00
_cell.angle_beta   90.00
_cell.angle_gamma   90.00
#
_symmetry.space_group_name_H-M   'P 1'
#
loop_
_entity.id
_entity.type
_entity.pdbx_description
1 polymer ?
#
loop_
_entity_poly.entity_id
_entity_poly.type
_entity_poly.pdbx_seq_one_letter_code
_entity_poly.pdbx_strand_id
1 'polypeptide(L)' 'MDNSERWNRTIRDFLQHIKLERNLASNSVEAYQRDINGFAHFVLHQYDVAPTKVEQHMVERYMAHLYDLNKKRT' A
#
# COMPACT_ATOMS: atom_id res chain seq x y z
N MET A 1 3.51 19.13 5.68
CA MET A 1 2.75 18.05 5.03
C MET A 1 2.82 16.82 5.90
N ASP A 2 1.69 16.25 6.27
CA ASP A 2 1.70 15.08 7.14
C ASP A 2 1.96 13.81 6.32
N ASN A 3 2.17 12.70 7.02
CA ASN A 3 2.53 11.44 6.37
C ASN A 3 1.39 10.88 5.52
N SER A 4 0.14 11.14 5.92
CA SER A 4 -1.02 10.69 5.15
C SER A 4 -1.04 11.34 3.76
N GLU A 5 -0.77 12.64 3.68
CA GLU A 5 -0.71 13.35 2.41
C GLU A 5 0.44 12.85 1.54
N ARG A 6 1.59 12.56 2.15
CA ARG A 6 2.73 12.01 1.43
C ARG A 6 2.42 10.65 0.85
N TRP A 7 1.73 9.81 1.60
CA TRP A 7 1.31 8.51 1.12
C TRP A 7 0.32 8.63 -0.04
N ASN A 8 -0.66 9.53 0.09
CA ASN A 8 -1.65 9.73 -0.96
C ASN A 8 -0.99 10.18 -2.27
N ARG A 9 -0.04 11.08 -2.19
CA ARG A 9 0.68 11.56 -3.36
C ARG A 9 1.52 10.44 -3.98
N THR A 10 2.23 9.69 -3.16
CA THR A 10 3.08 8.60 -3.63
C THR A 10 2.25 7.52 -4.32
N ILE A 11 1.11 7.17 -3.73
CA ILE A 11 0.21 6.17 -4.30
C ILE A 11 -0.32 6.63 -5.64
N ARG A 12 -0.76 7.89 -5.73
CA ARG A 12 -1.28 8.45 -6.96
C ARG A 12 -0.23 8.41 -8.08
N ASP A 13 0.99 8.83 -7.76
CA ASP A 13 2.08 8.84 -8.72
C ASP A 13 2.41 7.43 -9.19
N PHE A 14 2.45 6.48 -8.26
CA PHE A 14 2.74 5.08 -8.58
C PHE A 14 1.66 4.49 -9.49
N LEU A 15 0.39 4.70 -9.16
CA LEU A 15 -0.71 4.17 -9.97
C LEU A 15 -0.72 4.75 -11.38
N GLN A 16 -0.44 6.04 -11.49
CA GLN A 16 -0.34 6.69 -12.78
C GLN A 16 0.80 6.12 -13.61
N HIS A 17 1.93 5.89 -12.97
CA HIS A 17 3.12 5.33 -13.60
C HIS A 17 2.86 3.92 -14.16
N ILE A 18 2.29 3.03 -13.37
CA ILE A 18 2.04 1.66 -13.82
C ILE A 18 0.96 1.61 -14.89
N LYS A 19 -0.01 2.52 -14.84
CA LYS A 19 -1.06 2.61 -15.85
C LYS A 19 -0.47 2.98 -17.21
N LEU A 20 0.46 3.92 -17.22
CA LEU A 20 1.09 4.39 -18.45
C LEU A 20 2.11 3.40 -18.99
N GLU A 21 2.96 2.85 -18.12
CA GLU A 21 4.04 1.98 -18.57
C GLU A 21 3.60 0.56 -18.89
N ARG A 22 2.69 0.01 -18.08
CA ARG A 22 2.28 -1.37 -18.23
C ARG A 22 0.95 -1.54 -18.95
N ASN A 23 0.28 -0.44 -19.23
CA ASN A 23 -1.00 -0.45 -19.93
C ASN A 23 -1.98 -1.45 -19.30
N LEU A 24 -2.08 -1.40 -17.99
CA LEU A 24 -2.93 -2.33 -17.25
C LEU A 24 -4.41 -2.00 -17.42
N ALA A 25 -5.25 -3.02 -17.37
CA ALA A 25 -6.70 -2.83 -17.38
C ALA A 25 -7.17 -2.13 -16.11
N SER A 26 -8.33 -1.46 -16.20
CA SER A 26 -8.86 -0.67 -15.07
C SER A 26 -9.03 -1.51 -13.80
N ASN A 27 -9.54 -2.74 -13.94
CA ASN A 27 -9.77 -3.60 -12.79
C ASN A 27 -8.44 -4.02 -12.11
N SER A 28 -7.37 -4.18 -12.90
CA SER A 28 -6.05 -4.47 -12.34
C SER A 28 -5.51 -3.28 -11.56
N VAL A 29 -5.69 -2.07 -12.10
CA VAL A 29 -5.26 -0.85 -11.41
C VAL A 29 -6.03 -0.68 -10.09
N GLU A 30 -7.32 -0.97 -10.10
CA GLU A 30 -8.14 -0.90 -8.89
C GLU A 30 -7.67 -1.90 -7.83
N ALA A 31 -7.28 -3.10 -8.25
CA ALA A 31 -6.78 -4.11 -7.33
C ALA A 31 -5.46 -3.65 -6.68
N TYR A 32 -4.55 -3.11 -7.49
CA TYR A 32 -3.30 -2.55 -6.95
C TYR A 32 -3.57 -1.40 -6.00
N GLN A 33 -4.51 -0.53 -6.36
CA GLN A 33 -4.85 0.61 -5.51
C GLN A 33 -5.36 0.14 -4.15
N ARG A 34 -6.22 -0.87 -4.15
CA ARG A 34 -6.75 -1.43 -2.90
C ARG A 34 -5.65 -1.98 -2.02
N ASP A 35 -4.74 -2.75 -2.62
CA ASP A 35 -3.64 -3.38 -1.87
C ASP A 35 -2.67 -2.34 -1.32
N ILE A 36 -2.33 -1.35 -2.12
CA ILE A 36 -1.41 -0.30 -1.70
C ILE A 36 -2.04 0.58 -0.62
N ASN A 37 -3.32 0.89 -0.76
CA ASN A 37 -4.04 1.67 0.26
C ASN A 37 -4.08 0.91 1.59
N GLY A 38 -4.28 -0.40 1.53
CA GLY A 38 -4.26 -1.24 2.72
C GLY A 38 -2.91 -1.21 3.42
N PHE A 39 -1.83 -1.31 2.64
CA PHE A 39 -0.48 -1.25 3.18
C PHE A 39 -0.18 0.12 3.79
N ALA A 40 -0.54 1.19 3.07
CA ALA A 40 -0.32 2.55 3.55
C ALA A 40 -1.06 2.79 4.86
N HIS A 41 -2.31 2.36 4.92
CA HIS A 41 -3.12 2.50 6.13
C HIS A 41 -2.48 1.76 7.31
N PHE A 42 -2.02 0.54 7.07
CA PHE A 42 -1.38 -0.26 8.10
C PHE A 42 -0.11 0.42 8.62
N VAL A 43 0.75 0.89 7.71
CA VAL A 43 2.02 1.51 8.09
C VAL A 43 1.78 2.82 8.84
N LEU A 44 0.84 3.63 8.35
CA LEU A 44 0.50 4.89 9.02
C LEU A 44 -0.02 4.64 10.43
N HIS A 45 -0.88 3.66 10.58
CA HIS A 45 -1.49 3.37 11.87
C HIS A 45 -0.48 2.78 12.87
N GLN A 46 0.40 1.89 12.39
CA GLN A 46 1.34 1.19 13.28
C GLN A 46 2.62 1.97 13.54
N TYR A 47 3.12 2.69 12.55
CA TYR A 47 4.43 3.32 12.62
C TYR A 47 4.44 4.81 12.37
N ASP A 48 3.42 5.34 11.72
CA ASP A 48 3.30 6.75 11.36
C ASP A 48 4.56 7.28 10.67
N VAL A 49 4.95 6.60 9.59
CA VAL A 49 6.12 6.98 8.80
C VAL A 49 5.74 7.34 7.38
N ALA A 50 6.60 8.16 6.74
CA ALA A 50 6.44 8.53 5.33
C ALA A 50 6.80 7.34 4.43
N PRO A 51 6.35 7.35 3.15
CA PRO A 51 6.68 6.25 2.22
C PRO A 51 8.18 6.00 2.08
N THR A 52 8.98 7.06 2.16
CA THR A 52 10.43 6.95 2.03
C THR A 52 11.12 6.36 3.27
N LYS A 53 10.37 6.20 4.35
CA LYS A 53 10.91 5.68 5.62
C LYS A 53 10.45 4.25 5.91
N VAL A 54 9.79 3.61 4.95
CA VAL A 54 9.36 2.22 5.12
C VAL A 54 10.58 1.30 5.13
N GLU A 55 10.62 0.40 6.11
CA GLU A 55 11.70 -0.57 6.25
C GLU A 55 11.16 -1.97 5.98
N GLN A 56 12.08 -2.90 5.71
CA GLN A 56 11.72 -4.28 5.36
C GLN A 56 10.86 -4.93 6.44
N HIS A 57 11.16 -4.71 7.71
CA HIS A 57 10.40 -5.35 8.79
C HIS A 57 8.93 -4.90 8.80
N MET A 58 8.65 -3.70 8.31
CA MET A 58 7.27 -3.21 8.22
C MET A 58 6.50 -3.98 7.16
N VAL A 59 7.14 -4.27 6.03
CA VAL A 59 6.54 -5.08 4.97
C VAL A 59 6.26 -6.50 5.48
N GLU A 60 7.22 -7.08 6.18
CA GLU A 60 7.07 -8.43 6.73
C GLU A 60 5.93 -8.48 7.74
N ARG A 61 5.80 -7.46 8.57
CA ARG A 61 4.72 -7.35 9.54
C ARG A 61 3.37 -7.28 8.87
N TYR A 62 3.28 -6.52 7.76
CA TYR A 62 2.05 -6.42 7.01
C TYR A 62 1.66 -7.75 6.38
N MET A 63 2.63 -8.47 5.81
CA MET A 63 2.37 -9.78 5.24
C MET A 63 1.86 -10.76 6.29
N ALA A 64 2.44 -10.72 7.49
CA ALA A 64 1.97 -11.55 8.60
C ALA A 64 0.54 -11.17 9.00
N HIS A 65 0.24 -9.88 8.98
CA HIS A 65 -1.11 -9.38 9.28
C HIS A 65 -2.14 -9.93 8.28
N LEU A 66 -1.80 -9.90 6.99
CA LEU A 66 -2.68 -10.44 5.95
C LEU A 66 -2.88 -11.93 6.10
N TYR A 67 -1.82 -12.64 6.44
CA TYR A 67 -1.90 -14.09 6.66
C TYR A 67 -2.86 -14.41 7.80
N ASP A 68 -2.75 -13.67 8.91
CA ASP A 68 -3.63 -13.87 10.06
C ASP A 68 -5.08 -13.59 9.71
N LEU A 69 -5.34 -12.55 8.93
CA LEU A 69 -6.70 -12.23 8.50
C LEU A 69 -7.30 -13.35 7.66
N ASN A 70 -6.53 -13.90 6.72
CA ASN A 70 -6.97 -14.99 5.87
C ASN A 70 -7.25 -16.25 6.70
N LYS A 71 -6.41 -16.51 7.69
CA LYS A 71 -6.57 -17.67 8.55
C LYS A 71 -7.85 -17.59 9.38
N LYS A 72 -8.21 -16.40 9.82
CA LYS A 72 -9.41 -16.20 10.62
C LYS A 72 -10.70 -16.34 9.83
N ARG A 73 -10.61 -16.24 8.51
CA ARG A 73 -11.77 -16.34 7.64
C ARG A 73 -12.20 -17.76 7.34
N THR A 74 -11.36 -18.74 7.61
CA THR A 74 -11.69 -20.15 7.33
C THR A 74 -12.37 -20.87 8.50
#